data_57f1c0aaac6ea2a2e1a84feabfd19783
#
_entry.id   57f1c0aaac6ea2a2e1a84feabfd19783
#
_cell.length_a   1.000
_cell.length_b   1.000
_cell.length_c   1.000
_cell.angle_alpha   90.00
_cell.angle_beta   90.00
_cell.angle_gamma   90.00
#
_symmetry.space_group_name_H-M   'P 1'
#
loop_
_entity.id
_entity.type
_entity.pdbx_description
1 polymer ?
#
loop_
_entity_poly.entity_id
_entity_poly.type
_entity_poly.pdbx_seq_one_letter_code
_entity_poly.pdbx_strand_id
1 'polypeptide(L)'
;MEKQLSEKLPRVEVVDALRGFAVMAILLVHSLEHFIFPVYPVDQPAWLNILNDGVFNVTFTLLAGKSYAIFALLFGFTFYIQSANQQRKGKDFGYRFLWRLLLLVAFATLNAAFFPAGDVLLLFSVVGIVLFVVRKWSDCAILVTAILFLLQPVEWYHYIVGLFDPSHTLPDWRVGAMYKEVAEYTKEGNLWEFLGKNMTFGQKASLYWALGAGRFWQTAGLFLMGLYIGRKQLFVTSEKHTRFWVKALIISAIAFAPLFQLKELIMASDSELIRQTAGTAFDMWQKFAFTFVLVASFVLLYQRNRFKDFVSNLRYYGKMSLTNYITQSIAGAIIYFPFGLYLAPYCGYTLSLFIGFVLFLLQVQFCKWWLKGHKQGPLESIWHKWTWMCSKK
;
A
#
# COMPACT_ATOMS: atom_id res chain seq x y z
N MET A 1 14.63 -36.90 -12.61
CA MET A 1 13.48 -36.01 -12.35
C MET A 1 13.48 -35.37 -10.95
N GLU A 2 14.15 -35.94 -9.94
CA GLU A 2 14.20 -35.39 -8.56
C GLU A 2 15.08 -34.14 -8.37
N LYS A 3 16.09 -33.92 -9.18
CA LYS A 3 17.01 -32.76 -9.04
C LYS A 3 16.39 -31.40 -9.41
N GLN A 4 15.32 -31.36 -10.23
CA GLN A 4 14.62 -30.12 -10.63
C GLN A 4 13.63 -29.58 -9.57
N LEU A 5 13.23 -30.38 -8.60
CA LEU A 5 12.28 -29.99 -7.55
C LEU A 5 12.92 -29.21 -6.38
N SER A 6 14.25 -29.20 -6.26
CA SER A 6 14.95 -28.55 -5.13
C SER A 6 15.32 -27.09 -5.36
N GLU A 7 15.26 -26.59 -6.58
CA GLU A 7 15.62 -25.20 -6.88
C GLU A 7 14.49 -24.21 -6.51
N LYS A 8 14.89 -23.10 -5.89
CA LYS A 8 13.96 -22.00 -5.57
C LYS A 8 13.39 -21.41 -6.87
N LEU A 9 12.13 -20.95 -6.83
CA LEU A 9 11.59 -20.18 -7.92
C LEU A 9 12.52 -18.99 -8.25
N PRO A 10 12.79 -18.75 -9.55
CA PRO A 10 13.63 -17.63 -9.95
C PRO A 10 13.03 -16.30 -9.48
N ARG A 11 13.89 -15.38 -9.14
CA ARG A 11 13.46 -14.04 -8.72
C ARG A 11 12.90 -13.28 -9.92
N VAL A 12 11.72 -12.69 -9.76
CA VAL A 12 11.03 -11.97 -10.83
C VAL A 12 11.37 -10.48 -10.73
N GLU A 13 12.32 -10.00 -11.56
CA GLU A 13 12.85 -8.63 -11.48
C GLU A 13 11.79 -7.54 -11.65
N VAL A 14 10.79 -7.74 -12.52
CA VAL A 14 9.69 -6.78 -12.72
C VAL A 14 8.90 -6.56 -11.43
N VAL A 15 8.75 -7.60 -10.61
CA VAL A 15 8.06 -7.50 -9.31
C VAL A 15 8.86 -6.66 -8.31
N ASP A 16 10.18 -6.81 -8.29
CA ASP A 16 11.03 -5.97 -7.44
C ASP A 16 10.98 -4.51 -7.89
N ALA A 17 11.03 -4.24 -9.21
CA ALA A 17 10.92 -2.90 -9.75
C ALA A 17 9.55 -2.27 -9.49
N LEU A 18 8.46 -3.04 -9.67
CA LEU A 18 7.09 -2.58 -9.40
C LEU A 18 6.87 -2.32 -7.90
N ARG A 19 7.47 -3.12 -7.02
CA ARG A 19 7.46 -2.87 -5.57
C ARG A 19 8.22 -1.58 -5.24
N GLY A 20 9.37 -1.35 -5.89
CA GLY A 20 10.11 -0.11 -5.76
C GLY A 20 9.32 1.10 -6.21
N PHE A 21 8.62 1.00 -7.34
CA PHE A 21 7.69 2.03 -7.80
C PHE A 21 6.59 2.31 -6.77
N ALA A 22 5.96 1.26 -6.22
CA ALA A 22 4.90 1.42 -5.24
C ALA A 22 5.39 2.14 -3.97
N VAL A 23 6.56 1.76 -3.41
CA VAL A 23 7.11 2.40 -2.19
C VAL A 23 7.58 3.83 -2.46
N MET A 24 8.14 4.13 -3.63
CA MET A 24 8.45 5.49 -4.06
C MET A 24 7.17 6.34 -4.14
N ALA A 25 6.14 5.83 -4.80
CA ALA A 25 4.87 6.55 -4.94
C ALA A 25 4.17 6.77 -3.59
N ILE A 26 4.27 5.80 -2.66
CA ILE A 26 3.81 5.96 -1.27
C ILE A 26 4.57 7.09 -0.57
N LEU A 27 5.90 7.15 -0.67
CA LEU A 27 6.69 8.23 -0.10
C LEU A 27 6.25 9.61 -0.61
N LEU A 28 6.04 9.74 -1.92
CA LEU A 28 5.60 11.00 -2.52
C LEU A 28 4.21 11.43 -2.04
N VAL A 29 3.27 10.48 -1.90
CA VAL A 29 1.93 10.76 -1.34
C VAL A 29 2.04 11.14 0.15
N HIS A 30 2.83 10.42 0.94
CA HIS A 30 3.04 10.73 2.35
C HIS A 30 3.65 12.12 2.57
N SER A 31 4.50 12.58 1.64
CA SER A 31 5.05 13.93 1.68
C SER A 31 3.98 15.02 1.54
N LEU A 32 2.85 14.74 0.88
CA LEU A 32 1.76 15.68 0.68
C LEU A 32 0.64 15.56 1.71
N GLU A 33 0.53 14.44 2.40
CA GLU A 33 -0.62 14.11 3.24
C GLU A 33 -0.25 14.05 4.73
N HIS A 34 0.70 13.19 5.09
CA HIS A 34 1.00 12.86 6.48
C HIS A 34 2.16 13.64 7.08
N PHE A 35 3.21 13.92 6.30
CA PHE A 35 4.40 14.56 6.86
C PHE A 35 4.19 16.03 7.16
N ILE A 36 3.44 16.77 6.32
CA ILE A 36 3.12 18.17 6.60
C ILE A 36 1.89 18.35 7.49
N PHE A 37 1.13 17.26 7.75
CA PHE A 37 -0.03 17.30 8.65
C PHE A 37 0.43 17.40 10.12
N PRO A 38 -0.21 18.19 10.96
CA PRO A 38 -1.42 18.99 10.71
C PRO A 38 -1.12 20.50 10.54
N VAL A 39 0.09 20.87 10.24
CA VAL A 39 0.52 22.26 10.12
C VAL A 39 0.85 22.57 8.67
N TYR A 40 0.21 23.61 8.16
CA TYR A 40 0.40 24.05 6.78
C TYR A 40 0.86 25.52 6.77
N PRO A 41 1.66 25.94 5.77
CA PRO A 41 2.06 27.32 5.68
C PRO A 41 0.85 28.25 5.46
N VAL A 42 0.86 29.39 6.17
CA VAL A 42 -0.07 30.49 6.01
C VAL A 42 0.59 31.60 5.21
N ASP A 43 -0.20 32.49 4.59
CA ASP A 43 0.26 33.69 3.87
C ASP A 43 1.21 33.41 2.69
N GLN A 44 0.93 32.36 1.91
CA GLN A 44 1.65 32.11 0.67
C GLN A 44 1.12 32.99 -0.48
N PRO A 45 1.99 33.40 -1.43
CA PRO A 45 1.56 34.12 -2.65
C PRO A 45 0.55 33.29 -3.46
N ALA A 46 -0.42 33.95 -4.08
CA ALA A 46 -1.50 33.30 -4.84
C ALA A 46 -1.00 32.31 -5.91
N TRP A 47 0.06 32.69 -6.64
CA TRP A 47 0.65 31.80 -7.65
C TRP A 47 1.21 30.49 -7.06
N LEU A 48 1.75 30.57 -5.82
CA LEU A 48 2.30 29.38 -5.15
C LEU A 48 1.18 28.47 -4.63
N ASN A 49 0.06 29.04 -4.18
CA ASN A 49 -1.14 28.26 -3.82
C ASN A 49 -1.69 27.51 -5.05
N ILE A 50 -1.81 28.18 -6.21
CA ILE A 50 -2.24 27.51 -7.45
C ILE A 50 -1.29 26.36 -7.83
N LEU A 51 0.03 26.57 -7.70
CA LEU A 51 1.02 25.53 -7.97
C LEU A 51 0.89 24.38 -6.98
N ASN A 52 0.73 24.66 -5.69
CA ASN A 52 0.54 23.65 -4.64
C ASN A 52 -0.71 22.81 -4.90
N ASP A 53 -1.83 23.42 -5.23
CA ASP A 53 -3.09 22.73 -5.53
C ASP A 53 -2.94 21.84 -6.79
N GLY A 54 -2.27 22.35 -7.82
CA GLY A 54 -1.95 21.57 -9.02
C GLY A 54 -1.09 20.36 -8.73
N VAL A 55 -0.02 20.52 -7.95
CA VAL A 55 0.88 19.43 -7.52
C VAL A 55 0.13 18.41 -6.68
N PHE A 56 -0.67 18.85 -5.72
CA PHE A 56 -1.48 17.97 -4.89
C PHE A 56 -2.45 17.16 -5.75
N ASN A 57 -3.28 17.82 -6.56
CA ASN A 57 -4.30 17.16 -7.38
C ASN A 57 -3.70 16.14 -8.35
N VAL A 58 -2.62 16.49 -9.06
CA VAL A 58 -1.95 15.57 -9.98
C VAL A 58 -1.37 14.36 -9.25
N THR A 59 -0.63 14.59 -8.16
CA THR A 59 0.03 13.52 -7.41
C THR A 59 -1.01 12.58 -6.77
N PHE A 60 -2.04 13.13 -6.16
CA PHE A 60 -3.13 12.34 -5.56
C PHE A 60 -3.91 11.55 -6.60
N THR A 61 -4.27 12.18 -7.72
CA THR A 61 -4.99 11.49 -8.80
C THR A 61 -4.21 10.33 -9.36
N LEU A 62 -2.90 10.48 -9.53
CA LEU A 62 -2.07 9.44 -10.13
C LEU A 62 -1.65 8.34 -9.13
N LEU A 63 -1.34 8.70 -7.89
CA LEU A 63 -0.63 7.82 -6.97
C LEU A 63 -1.43 7.41 -5.72
N ALA A 64 -2.25 8.32 -5.15
CA ALA A 64 -2.93 8.04 -3.88
C ALA A 64 -3.92 6.88 -3.98
N GLY A 65 -3.79 5.93 -3.07
CA GLY A 65 -4.58 4.70 -3.06
C GLY A 65 -4.18 3.66 -4.09
N LYS A 66 -3.54 4.03 -5.21
CA LYS A 66 -3.08 3.11 -6.26
C LYS A 66 -1.73 2.48 -5.91
N SER A 67 -0.79 3.29 -5.41
CA SER A 67 0.51 2.82 -4.89
C SER A 67 0.33 1.80 -3.75
N TYR A 68 -0.55 2.10 -2.82
CA TYR A 68 -0.99 1.19 -1.77
C TYR A 68 -1.55 -0.13 -2.35
N ALA A 69 -2.46 -0.04 -3.34
CA ALA A 69 -3.09 -1.20 -3.96
C ALA A 69 -2.08 -2.08 -4.72
N ILE A 70 -1.10 -1.46 -5.41
CA ILE A 70 0.02 -2.19 -6.01
C ILE A 70 0.81 -2.94 -4.92
N PHE A 71 1.12 -2.28 -3.81
CA PHE A 71 1.89 -2.89 -2.74
C PHE A 71 1.13 -4.05 -2.07
N ALA A 72 -0.20 -3.91 -1.89
CA ALA A 72 -1.09 -4.97 -1.41
C ALA A 72 -1.12 -6.17 -2.37
N LEU A 73 -1.30 -5.93 -3.66
CA LEU A 73 -1.25 -6.99 -4.69
C LEU A 73 0.07 -7.78 -4.62
N LEU A 74 1.19 -7.07 -4.51
CA LEU A 74 2.52 -7.69 -4.43
C LEU A 74 2.78 -8.40 -3.11
N PHE A 75 2.07 -8.06 -2.03
CA PHE A 75 2.11 -8.81 -0.78
C PHE A 75 1.53 -10.22 -0.96
N GLY A 76 0.35 -10.33 -1.59
CA GLY A 76 -0.26 -11.62 -1.93
C GLY A 76 0.60 -12.45 -2.90
N PHE A 77 1.20 -11.80 -3.90
CA PHE A 77 2.17 -12.46 -4.80
C PHE A 77 3.40 -12.98 -4.03
N THR A 78 3.91 -12.21 -3.08
CA THR A 78 5.07 -12.61 -2.27
C THR A 78 4.73 -13.81 -1.39
N PHE A 79 3.52 -13.88 -0.83
CA PHE A 79 3.04 -15.05 -0.12
C PHE A 79 3.06 -16.31 -1.00
N TYR A 80 2.60 -16.21 -2.26
CA TYR A 80 2.69 -17.32 -3.22
C TYR A 80 4.14 -17.81 -3.39
N ILE A 81 5.07 -16.90 -3.69
CA ILE A 81 6.48 -17.28 -3.90
C ILE A 81 7.07 -17.99 -2.67
N GLN A 82 6.78 -17.49 -1.47
CA GLN A 82 7.27 -18.09 -0.24
C GLN A 82 6.63 -19.45 0.02
N SER A 83 5.32 -19.57 -0.17
CA SER A 83 4.58 -20.82 -0.02
C SER A 83 5.05 -21.88 -1.02
N ALA A 84 5.16 -21.54 -2.29
CA ALA A 84 5.64 -22.45 -3.33
C ALA A 84 7.07 -22.92 -3.09
N ASN A 85 7.96 -22.03 -2.61
CA ASN A 85 9.32 -22.39 -2.24
C ASN A 85 9.39 -23.36 -1.04
N GLN A 86 8.43 -23.31 -0.10
CA GLN A 86 8.36 -24.26 1.01
C GLN A 86 7.73 -25.58 0.58
N GLN A 87 6.68 -25.54 -0.23
CA GLN A 87 6.05 -26.75 -0.79
C GLN A 87 7.05 -27.59 -1.59
N ARG A 88 7.94 -26.96 -2.38
CA ARG A 88 9.04 -27.66 -3.08
C ARG A 88 9.99 -28.40 -2.13
N LYS A 89 10.06 -27.99 -0.87
CA LYS A 89 10.83 -28.65 0.20
C LYS A 89 9.99 -29.62 1.02
N GLY A 90 8.74 -29.90 0.60
CA GLY A 90 7.82 -30.76 1.35
C GLY A 90 7.30 -30.13 2.65
N LYS A 91 7.41 -28.80 2.83
CA LYS A 91 7.01 -28.10 4.07
C LYS A 91 5.81 -27.18 3.81
N ASP A 92 4.86 -27.14 4.76
CA ASP A 92 3.77 -26.14 4.76
C ASP A 92 4.30 -24.82 5.31
N PHE A 93 4.03 -23.73 4.59
CA PHE A 93 4.42 -22.38 4.99
C PHE A 93 3.40 -21.70 5.92
N GLY A 94 2.18 -22.25 6.05
CA GLY A 94 1.05 -21.55 6.68
C GLY A 94 1.33 -20.99 8.08
N TYR A 95 1.72 -21.86 9.04
CA TYR A 95 2.02 -21.39 10.40
C TYR A 95 3.23 -20.46 10.46
N ARG A 96 4.20 -20.67 9.60
CA ARG A 96 5.37 -19.77 9.49
C ARG A 96 4.97 -18.40 8.95
N PHE A 97 3.97 -18.37 8.09
CA PHE A 97 3.41 -17.11 7.59
C PHE A 97 2.65 -16.36 8.69
N LEU A 98 1.86 -17.02 9.53
CA LEU A 98 1.22 -16.38 10.69
C LEU A 98 2.25 -15.75 11.62
N TRP A 99 3.35 -16.47 11.90
CA TRP A 99 4.47 -15.90 12.65
C TRP A 99 5.08 -14.67 11.97
N ARG A 100 5.20 -14.69 10.64
CA ARG A 100 5.64 -13.50 9.87
C ARG A 100 4.68 -12.33 10.00
N LEU A 101 3.38 -12.58 10.03
CA LEU A 101 2.38 -11.52 10.25
C LEU A 101 2.51 -10.93 11.66
N LEU A 102 2.75 -11.76 12.67
CA LEU A 102 3.00 -11.28 14.03
C LEU A 102 4.26 -10.41 14.10
N LEU A 103 5.35 -10.82 13.46
CA LEU A 103 6.55 -9.98 13.33
C LEU A 103 6.27 -8.68 12.56
N LEU A 104 5.37 -8.71 11.57
CA LEU A 104 4.97 -7.53 10.83
C LEU A 104 4.20 -6.53 11.72
N VAL A 105 3.44 -7.00 12.73
CA VAL A 105 2.83 -6.12 13.76
C VAL A 105 3.91 -5.34 14.51
N ALA A 106 5.03 -5.99 14.88
CA ALA A 106 6.12 -5.28 15.55
C ALA A 106 6.74 -4.19 14.64
N PHE A 107 6.93 -4.47 13.34
CA PHE A 107 7.39 -3.45 12.38
C PHE A 107 6.34 -2.35 12.15
N ALA A 108 5.05 -2.69 12.17
CA ALA A 108 3.95 -1.73 12.10
C ALA A 108 3.98 -0.78 13.31
N THR A 109 4.18 -1.31 14.51
CA THR A 109 4.30 -0.49 15.72
C THR A 109 5.52 0.43 15.68
N LEU A 110 6.66 -0.08 15.19
CA LEU A 110 7.86 0.75 14.97
C LEU A 110 7.60 1.87 13.94
N ASN A 111 6.93 1.56 12.84
CA ASN A 111 6.60 2.56 11.83
C ASN A 111 5.61 3.59 12.38
N ALA A 112 4.55 3.13 13.04
CA ALA A 112 3.52 3.99 13.60
C ALA A 112 4.09 4.96 14.64
N ALA A 113 5.12 4.58 15.42
CA ALA A 113 5.77 5.47 16.34
C ALA A 113 6.19 6.81 15.70
N PHE A 114 6.62 6.77 14.43
CA PHE A 114 7.10 7.94 13.68
C PHE A 114 6.10 8.45 12.62
N PHE A 115 4.98 7.77 12.43
CA PHE A 115 4.04 8.08 11.36
C PHE A 115 2.60 8.22 11.87
N PRO A 116 2.12 9.47 12.09
CA PRO A 116 0.84 9.71 12.74
C PRO A 116 -0.34 9.22 11.90
N ALA A 117 -1.10 8.27 12.43
CA ALA A 117 -2.36 7.73 11.91
C ALA A 117 -2.36 7.26 10.45
N GLY A 118 -1.20 6.90 9.89
CA GLY A 118 -1.08 6.53 8.46
C GLY A 118 -0.51 5.15 8.19
N ASP A 119 -0.24 4.31 9.22
CA ASP A 119 0.41 3.02 9.01
C ASP A 119 -0.52 1.98 8.37
N VAL A 120 -0.04 1.40 7.27
CA VAL A 120 -0.76 0.32 6.56
C VAL A 120 -0.25 -1.08 6.91
N LEU A 121 0.91 -1.21 7.59
CA LEU A 121 1.50 -2.52 7.90
C LEU A 121 0.67 -3.30 8.91
N LEU A 122 0.03 -2.60 9.86
CA LEU A 122 -0.87 -3.24 10.81
C LEU A 122 -2.11 -3.81 10.09
N LEU A 123 -2.71 -3.04 9.18
CA LEU A 123 -3.81 -3.51 8.34
C LEU A 123 -3.37 -4.74 7.52
N PHE A 124 -2.18 -4.72 6.92
CA PHE A 124 -1.63 -5.86 6.18
C PHE A 124 -1.41 -7.08 7.06
N SER A 125 -1.03 -6.88 8.31
CA SER A 125 -0.85 -7.97 9.27
C SER A 125 -2.18 -8.66 9.61
N VAL A 126 -3.21 -7.86 9.88
CA VAL A 126 -4.55 -8.36 10.22
C VAL A 126 -5.22 -9.02 9.01
N VAL A 127 -5.29 -8.31 7.89
CA VAL A 127 -5.92 -8.82 6.66
C VAL A 127 -5.14 -9.98 6.05
N GLY A 128 -3.82 -10.03 6.27
CA GLY A 128 -2.96 -11.10 5.80
C GLY A 128 -3.38 -12.50 6.25
N ILE A 129 -4.14 -12.62 7.34
CA ILE A 129 -4.70 -13.88 7.82
C ILE A 129 -5.56 -14.56 6.73
N VAL A 130 -6.21 -13.80 5.85
CA VAL A 130 -7.00 -14.36 4.76
C VAL A 130 -6.16 -15.27 3.85
N LEU A 131 -4.89 -14.91 3.59
CA LEU A 131 -3.99 -15.74 2.78
C LEU A 131 -3.68 -17.08 3.44
N PHE A 132 -3.59 -17.11 4.77
CA PHE A 132 -3.44 -18.37 5.50
C PHE A 132 -4.68 -19.26 5.36
N VAL A 133 -5.87 -18.69 5.47
CA VAL A 133 -7.15 -19.42 5.35
C VAL A 133 -7.29 -20.06 3.97
N VAL A 134 -7.09 -19.26 2.91
CA VAL A 134 -7.33 -19.70 1.52
C VAL A 134 -6.16 -20.45 0.88
N ARG A 135 -5.04 -20.64 1.58
CA ARG A 135 -3.79 -21.18 1.00
C ARG A 135 -3.93 -22.51 0.27
N LYS A 136 -4.91 -23.32 0.68
CA LYS A 136 -5.21 -24.64 0.11
C LYS A 136 -6.40 -24.64 -0.86
N TRP A 137 -7.06 -23.50 -1.07
CA TRP A 137 -8.22 -23.40 -1.94
C TRP A 137 -7.84 -23.51 -3.42
N SER A 138 -8.83 -23.87 -4.25
CA SER A 138 -8.67 -23.88 -5.69
C SER A 138 -8.49 -22.47 -6.26
N ASP A 139 -7.88 -22.35 -7.44
CA ASP A 139 -7.68 -21.05 -8.10
C ASP A 139 -9.00 -20.35 -8.40
N CYS A 140 -10.05 -21.12 -8.74
CA CYS A 140 -11.39 -20.58 -8.99
C CYS A 140 -11.99 -19.99 -7.70
N ALA A 141 -11.92 -20.71 -6.59
CA ALA A 141 -12.43 -20.24 -5.30
C ALA A 141 -11.69 -18.96 -4.83
N ILE A 142 -10.38 -18.91 -5.01
CA ILE A 142 -9.57 -17.72 -4.68
C ILE A 142 -10.00 -16.52 -5.54
N LEU A 143 -10.16 -16.72 -6.85
CA LEU A 143 -10.56 -15.64 -7.76
C LEU A 143 -11.97 -15.12 -7.45
N VAL A 144 -12.92 -16.02 -7.23
CA VAL A 144 -14.31 -15.65 -6.89
C VAL A 144 -14.33 -14.86 -5.57
N THR A 145 -13.63 -15.34 -4.54
CA THR A 145 -13.56 -14.64 -3.25
C THR A 145 -12.84 -13.29 -3.38
N ALA A 146 -11.80 -13.19 -4.20
CA ALA A 146 -11.14 -11.92 -4.49
C ALA A 146 -12.11 -10.91 -5.11
N ILE A 147 -12.91 -11.33 -6.09
CA ILE A 147 -13.91 -10.49 -6.73
C ILE A 147 -14.99 -10.07 -5.71
N LEU A 148 -15.50 -11.00 -4.92
CA LEU A 148 -16.51 -10.71 -3.88
C LEU A 148 -16.01 -9.64 -2.88
N PHE A 149 -14.76 -9.73 -2.43
CA PHE A 149 -14.19 -8.73 -1.54
C PHE A 149 -13.98 -7.37 -2.23
N LEU A 150 -13.55 -7.36 -3.49
CA LEU A 150 -13.40 -6.14 -4.26
C LEU A 150 -14.73 -5.45 -4.60
N LEU A 151 -15.85 -6.19 -4.58
CA LEU A 151 -17.18 -5.62 -4.73
C LEU A 151 -17.63 -4.79 -3.51
N GLN A 152 -16.90 -4.75 -2.40
CA GLN A 152 -17.22 -4.00 -1.19
C GLN A 152 -18.56 -4.47 -0.56
N PRO A 153 -18.68 -5.72 -0.12
CA PRO A 153 -19.96 -6.31 0.27
C PRO A 153 -20.62 -5.63 1.49
N VAL A 154 -19.82 -5.08 2.42
CA VAL A 154 -20.33 -4.39 3.61
C VAL A 154 -20.95 -3.06 3.23
N GLU A 155 -20.35 -2.31 2.30
CA GLU A 155 -20.89 -1.05 1.82
C GLU A 155 -22.24 -1.27 1.12
N TRP A 156 -22.34 -2.31 0.28
CA TRP A 156 -23.61 -2.67 -0.37
C TRP A 156 -24.65 -3.20 0.62
N TYR A 157 -24.26 -3.93 1.66
CA TYR A 157 -25.17 -4.34 2.72
C TYR A 157 -25.80 -3.11 3.40
N HIS A 158 -25.00 -2.15 3.85
CA HIS A 158 -25.48 -0.93 4.47
C HIS A 158 -26.34 -0.08 3.53
N TYR A 159 -25.97 -0.01 2.24
CA TYR A 159 -26.75 0.67 1.22
C TYR A 159 -28.15 0.06 1.07
N ILE A 160 -28.22 -1.25 0.88
CA ILE A 160 -29.49 -1.97 0.68
C ILE A 160 -30.37 -1.86 1.93
N VAL A 161 -29.82 -2.13 3.11
CA VAL A 161 -30.59 -2.04 4.37
C VAL A 161 -31.12 -0.61 4.59
N GLY A 162 -30.28 0.41 4.38
CA GLY A 162 -30.68 1.81 4.53
C GLY A 162 -31.73 2.30 3.52
N LEU A 163 -31.87 1.64 2.37
CA LEU A 163 -32.97 1.92 1.43
C LEU A 163 -34.33 1.41 1.93
N PHE A 164 -34.36 0.30 2.66
CA PHE A 164 -35.57 -0.33 3.16
C PHE A 164 -35.93 0.06 4.60
N ASP A 165 -34.94 0.47 5.38
CA ASP A 165 -35.07 0.89 6.77
C ASP A 165 -34.50 2.29 7.00
N PRO A 166 -35.34 3.35 7.01
CA PRO A 166 -34.89 4.71 7.28
C PRO A 166 -34.29 4.92 8.68
N SER A 167 -34.49 3.99 9.61
CA SER A 167 -33.89 4.04 10.95
C SER A 167 -32.48 3.44 10.99
N HIS A 168 -32.02 2.84 9.90
CA HIS A 168 -30.70 2.24 9.80
C HIS A 168 -29.61 3.29 9.94
N THR A 169 -28.75 3.13 10.94
CA THR A 169 -27.61 4.01 11.17
C THR A 169 -26.33 3.39 10.62
N LEU A 170 -25.55 4.19 9.90
CA LEU A 170 -24.23 3.77 9.42
C LEU A 170 -23.23 3.69 10.60
N PRO A 171 -22.24 2.79 10.56
CA PRO A 171 -21.21 2.72 11.57
C PRO A 171 -20.43 4.03 11.65
N ASP A 172 -20.46 4.71 12.80
CA ASP A 172 -19.59 5.85 13.07
C ASP A 172 -18.24 5.37 13.63
N TRP A 173 -17.23 5.40 12.79
CA TRP A 173 -15.86 5.05 13.15
C TRP A 173 -15.14 6.18 13.90
N ARG A 174 -15.78 7.34 14.11
CA ARG A 174 -15.23 8.52 14.78
C ARG A 174 -13.89 8.99 14.25
N VAL A 175 -13.63 8.76 12.95
CA VAL A 175 -12.35 9.03 12.28
C VAL A 175 -11.95 10.49 12.43
N GLY A 176 -12.89 11.43 12.18
CA GLY A 176 -12.62 12.86 12.30
C GLY A 176 -12.17 13.29 13.69
N ALA A 177 -12.84 12.78 14.75
CA ALA A 177 -12.48 13.06 16.14
C ALA A 177 -11.08 12.49 16.46
N MET A 178 -10.79 11.28 15.99
CA MET A 178 -9.47 10.65 16.21
C MET A 178 -8.35 11.40 15.50
N TYR A 179 -8.54 11.84 14.25
CA TYR A 179 -7.53 12.63 13.53
C TYR A 179 -7.33 14.02 14.15
N LYS A 180 -8.38 14.61 14.75
CA LYS A 180 -8.23 15.85 15.50
C LYS A 180 -7.30 15.66 16.71
N GLU A 181 -7.48 14.58 17.48
CA GLU A 181 -6.61 14.26 18.60
C GLU A 181 -5.17 13.95 18.14
N VAL A 182 -5.00 13.23 17.02
CA VAL A 182 -3.68 13.03 16.39
C VAL A 182 -3.03 14.37 16.04
N ALA A 183 -3.80 15.31 15.49
CA ALA A 183 -3.31 16.64 15.17
C ALA A 183 -2.84 17.42 16.40
N GLU A 184 -3.57 17.32 17.50
CA GLU A 184 -3.25 18.02 18.76
C GLU A 184 -1.88 17.56 19.31
N TYR A 185 -1.69 16.27 19.59
CA TYR A 185 -0.42 15.80 20.14
C TYR A 185 0.75 15.88 19.14
N THR A 186 0.47 15.92 17.83
CA THR A 186 1.52 16.11 16.82
C THR A 186 2.08 17.54 16.86
N LYS A 187 1.24 18.54 17.20
CA LYS A 187 1.64 19.95 17.32
C LYS A 187 2.41 20.26 18.61
N GLU A 188 2.19 19.51 19.69
CA GLU A 188 2.76 19.79 21.01
C GLU A 188 4.29 19.64 21.07
N GLY A 189 4.89 18.88 20.18
CA GLY A 189 6.34 18.76 20.04
C GLY A 189 7.03 17.86 21.07
N ASN A 190 6.31 17.20 21.94
CA ASN A 190 6.88 16.25 22.89
C ASN A 190 7.15 14.90 22.22
N LEU A 191 8.43 14.58 21.97
CA LEU A 191 8.84 13.35 21.30
C LEU A 191 8.29 12.08 21.96
N TRP A 192 8.38 11.96 23.28
CA TRP A 192 7.99 10.73 23.99
C TRP A 192 6.49 10.53 23.98
N GLU A 193 5.72 11.61 24.14
CA GLU A 193 4.27 11.58 24.03
C GLU A 193 3.84 11.24 22.61
N PHE A 194 4.45 11.88 21.61
CA PHE A 194 4.22 11.61 20.19
C PHE A 194 4.45 10.12 19.86
N LEU A 195 5.60 9.56 20.25
CA LEU A 195 5.91 8.15 20.00
C LEU A 195 4.90 7.22 20.69
N GLY A 196 4.60 7.47 21.97
CA GLY A 196 3.70 6.64 22.77
C GLY A 196 2.25 6.68 22.27
N LYS A 197 1.71 7.88 21.99
CA LYS A 197 0.35 8.04 21.44
C LYS A 197 0.23 7.46 20.04
N ASN A 198 1.22 7.61 19.18
CA ASN A 198 1.19 7.02 17.85
C ASN A 198 1.22 5.49 17.85
N MET A 199 2.02 4.88 18.73
CA MET A 199 2.07 3.41 18.85
C MET A 199 0.75 2.78 19.32
N THR A 200 -0.12 3.55 19.93
CA THR A 200 -1.41 3.07 20.48
C THR A 200 -2.59 3.72 19.76
N PHE A 201 -2.84 4.97 20.06
CA PHE A 201 -4.00 5.72 19.55
C PHE A 201 -3.88 6.00 18.05
N GLY A 202 -2.70 6.38 17.54
CA GLY A 202 -2.48 6.62 16.11
C GLY A 202 -2.70 5.37 15.26
N GLN A 203 -2.25 4.19 15.73
CA GLN A 203 -2.55 2.92 15.03
C GLN A 203 -4.05 2.59 15.03
N LYS A 204 -4.75 2.84 16.15
CA LYS A 204 -6.20 2.66 16.22
C LYS A 204 -6.92 3.59 15.24
N ALA A 205 -6.53 4.85 15.18
CA ALA A 205 -7.07 5.83 14.23
C ALA A 205 -6.89 5.37 12.78
N SER A 206 -5.69 4.86 12.43
CA SER A 206 -5.39 4.31 11.10
C SER A 206 -6.26 3.11 10.75
N LEU A 207 -6.48 2.16 11.68
CA LEU A 207 -7.36 1.01 11.46
C LEU A 207 -8.83 1.42 11.28
N TYR A 208 -9.33 2.35 12.09
CA TYR A 208 -10.71 2.82 11.99
C TYR A 208 -10.95 3.58 10.70
N TRP A 209 -9.97 4.40 10.28
CA TRP A 209 -10.00 5.00 8.95
C TRP A 209 -10.04 3.93 7.85
N ALA A 210 -9.22 2.88 7.95
CA ALA A 210 -9.20 1.82 6.95
C ALA A 210 -10.53 1.05 6.87
N LEU A 211 -11.24 0.88 7.99
CA LEU A 211 -12.59 0.29 8.01
C LEU A 211 -13.60 1.22 7.33
N GLY A 212 -13.67 2.49 7.72
CA GLY A 212 -14.60 3.47 7.14
C GLY A 212 -14.33 3.80 5.67
N ALA A 213 -13.08 3.67 5.20
CA ALA A 213 -12.69 3.90 3.82
C ALA A 213 -12.77 2.65 2.92
N GLY A 214 -13.39 1.53 3.35
CA GLY A 214 -13.51 0.29 2.57
C GLY A 214 -12.17 -0.42 2.29
N ARG A 215 -11.07 0.01 2.95
CA ARG A 215 -9.72 -0.52 2.70
C ARG A 215 -9.54 -1.96 3.15
N PHE A 216 -10.29 -2.40 4.14
CA PHE A 216 -10.21 -3.75 4.67
C PHE A 216 -10.53 -4.79 3.59
N TRP A 217 -11.69 -4.62 2.94
CA TRP A 217 -12.14 -5.51 1.87
C TRP A 217 -11.30 -5.38 0.60
N GLN A 218 -10.94 -4.14 0.24
CA GLN A 218 -10.04 -3.91 -0.89
C GLN A 218 -8.70 -4.63 -0.70
N THR A 219 -8.09 -4.54 0.49
CA THR A 219 -6.81 -5.18 0.80
C THR A 219 -6.91 -6.69 0.71
N ALA A 220 -7.96 -7.27 1.30
CA ALA A 220 -8.21 -8.71 1.23
C ALA A 220 -8.34 -9.18 -0.22
N GLY A 221 -9.15 -8.50 -1.02
CA GLY A 221 -9.32 -8.80 -2.44
C GLY A 221 -8.02 -8.69 -3.25
N LEU A 222 -7.21 -7.64 -2.99
CA LEU A 222 -5.91 -7.45 -3.64
C LEU A 222 -4.89 -8.50 -3.24
N PHE A 223 -4.87 -8.94 -1.98
CA PHE A 223 -4.01 -10.04 -1.53
C PHE A 223 -4.36 -11.34 -2.26
N LEU A 224 -5.65 -11.66 -2.37
CA LEU A 224 -6.12 -12.85 -3.09
C LEU A 224 -5.83 -12.76 -4.58
N MET A 225 -6.02 -11.58 -5.19
CA MET A 225 -5.67 -11.35 -6.58
C MET A 225 -4.15 -11.51 -6.80
N GLY A 226 -3.32 -11.00 -5.90
CA GLY A 226 -1.86 -11.19 -5.94
C GLY A 226 -1.45 -12.66 -5.81
N LEU A 227 -2.10 -13.43 -4.92
CA LEU A 227 -1.92 -14.88 -4.79
C LEU A 227 -2.30 -15.60 -6.08
N TYR A 228 -3.44 -15.24 -6.70
CA TYR A 228 -3.90 -15.81 -7.97
C TYR A 228 -2.92 -15.52 -9.12
N ILE A 229 -2.50 -14.25 -9.28
CA ILE A 229 -1.48 -13.83 -10.26
C ILE A 229 -0.19 -14.62 -10.07
N GLY A 230 0.21 -14.86 -8.82
CA GLY A 230 1.37 -15.67 -8.49
C GLY A 230 1.23 -17.12 -8.94
N ARG A 231 0.11 -17.76 -8.60
CA ARG A 231 -0.17 -19.16 -9.01
C ARG A 231 -0.20 -19.34 -10.52
N LYS A 232 -0.72 -18.35 -11.24
CA LYS A 232 -0.73 -18.33 -12.72
C LYS A 232 0.58 -17.82 -13.33
N GLN A 233 1.56 -17.44 -12.49
CA GLN A 233 2.88 -16.92 -12.90
C GLN A 233 2.80 -15.76 -13.91
N LEU A 234 1.78 -14.89 -13.82
CA LEU A 234 1.49 -13.89 -14.83
C LEU A 234 2.58 -12.80 -14.97
N PHE A 235 3.47 -12.65 -14.00
CA PHE A 235 4.64 -11.76 -14.11
C PHE A 235 5.82 -12.37 -14.86
N VAL A 236 5.78 -13.66 -15.19
CA VAL A 236 6.79 -14.30 -16.04
C VAL A 236 6.48 -13.95 -17.49
N THR A 237 7.47 -13.42 -18.22
CA THR A 237 7.29 -13.02 -19.62
C THR A 237 7.02 -14.22 -20.52
N SER A 238 5.88 -14.21 -21.18
CA SER A 238 5.49 -15.13 -22.25
C SER A 238 4.49 -14.44 -23.16
N GLU A 239 4.30 -14.92 -24.38
CA GLU A 239 3.31 -14.35 -25.29
C GLU A 239 1.88 -14.37 -24.71
N LYS A 240 1.50 -15.48 -24.06
CA LYS A 240 0.21 -15.63 -23.39
C LYS A 240 0.04 -14.59 -22.27
N HIS A 241 1.07 -14.37 -21.43
CA HIS A 241 1.00 -13.42 -20.32
C HIS A 241 1.04 -11.98 -20.82
N THR A 242 1.79 -11.70 -21.90
CA THR A 242 1.78 -10.37 -22.54
C THR A 242 0.38 -10.05 -23.07
N ARG A 243 -0.30 -10.99 -23.75
CA ARG A 243 -1.69 -10.82 -24.20
C ARG A 243 -2.65 -10.60 -23.02
N PHE A 244 -2.44 -11.29 -21.90
CA PHE A 244 -3.22 -11.05 -20.67
C PHE A 244 -3.06 -9.62 -20.17
N TRP A 245 -1.82 -9.12 -20.06
CA TRP A 245 -1.58 -7.76 -19.57
C TRP A 245 -2.07 -6.68 -20.53
N VAL A 246 -2.02 -6.91 -21.85
CA VAL A 246 -2.62 -5.99 -22.83
C VAL A 246 -4.15 -5.94 -22.64
N LYS A 247 -4.82 -7.08 -22.49
CA LYS A 247 -6.28 -7.12 -22.23
C LYS A 247 -6.60 -6.44 -20.90
N ALA A 248 -5.85 -6.72 -19.84
CA ALA A 248 -6.03 -6.09 -18.53
C ALA A 248 -5.89 -4.57 -18.62
N LEU A 249 -4.88 -4.06 -19.35
CA LEU A 249 -4.68 -2.63 -19.57
C LEU A 249 -5.88 -2.00 -20.29
N ILE A 250 -6.32 -2.58 -21.39
CA ILE A 250 -7.44 -2.04 -22.18
C ILE A 250 -8.73 -2.02 -21.36
N ILE A 251 -9.08 -3.14 -20.72
CA ILE A 251 -10.29 -3.24 -19.89
C ILE A 251 -10.26 -2.23 -18.75
N SER A 252 -9.14 -2.15 -18.05
CA SER A 252 -9.00 -1.24 -16.91
C SER A 252 -9.00 0.23 -17.31
N ALA A 253 -8.40 0.58 -18.46
CA ALA A 253 -8.40 1.94 -19.00
C ALA A 253 -9.82 2.38 -19.42
N ILE A 254 -10.55 1.48 -20.10
CA ILE A 254 -11.95 1.75 -20.49
C ILE A 254 -12.85 1.86 -19.25
N ALA A 255 -12.65 1.02 -18.23
CA ALA A 255 -13.47 1.02 -17.03
C ALA A 255 -13.20 2.24 -16.13
N PHE A 256 -11.98 2.79 -16.14
CA PHE A 256 -11.58 3.86 -15.22
C PHE A 256 -12.41 5.13 -15.39
N ALA A 257 -12.57 5.64 -16.60
CA ALA A 257 -13.25 6.91 -16.84
C ALA A 257 -14.72 6.91 -16.37
N PRO A 258 -15.58 5.93 -16.74
CA PRO A 258 -16.94 5.88 -16.25
C PRO A 258 -17.02 5.65 -14.72
N LEU A 259 -16.14 4.82 -14.15
CA LEU A 259 -16.10 4.62 -12.70
C LEU A 259 -15.71 5.90 -11.94
N PHE A 260 -14.78 6.67 -12.49
CA PHE A 260 -14.38 7.95 -11.92
C PHE A 260 -15.55 8.95 -11.96
N GLN A 261 -16.22 9.09 -13.10
CA GLN A 261 -17.37 10.00 -13.25
C GLN A 261 -18.54 9.60 -12.34
N LEU A 262 -18.86 8.31 -12.28
CA LEU A 262 -19.91 7.81 -11.39
C LEU A 262 -19.57 8.07 -9.91
N LYS A 263 -18.32 7.88 -9.50
CA LYS A 263 -17.86 8.22 -8.16
C LYS A 263 -18.07 9.71 -7.85
N GLU A 264 -17.69 10.62 -8.76
CA GLU A 264 -17.90 12.06 -8.56
C GLU A 264 -19.40 12.41 -8.44
N LEU A 265 -20.25 11.84 -9.30
CA LEU A 265 -21.71 12.05 -9.23
C LEU A 265 -22.30 11.53 -7.91
N ILE A 266 -21.89 10.35 -7.47
CA ILE A 266 -22.36 9.74 -6.21
C ILE A 266 -21.89 10.57 -5.00
N MET A 267 -20.65 11.05 -5.01
CA MET A 267 -20.10 11.88 -3.93
C MET A 267 -20.72 13.27 -3.86
N ALA A 268 -21.32 13.77 -4.95
CA ALA A 268 -22.09 15.01 -4.98
C ALA A 268 -23.54 14.85 -4.46
N SER A 269 -23.99 13.64 -4.09
CA SER A 269 -25.34 13.41 -3.55
C SER A 269 -25.50 14.06 -2.19
N ASP A 270 -26.70 14.59 -1.91
CA ASP A 270 -27.08 15.12 -0.58
C ASP A 270 -27.25 14.01 0.46
N SER A 271 -27.53 12.78 0.03
CA SER A 271 -27.73 11.63 0.92
C SER A 271 -26.40 11.13 1.49
N GLU A 272 -26.27 11.17 2.81
CA GLU A 272 -25.11 10.63 3.52
C GLU A 272 -24.98 9.12 3.33
N LEU A 273 -26.12 8.40 3.32
CA LEU A 273 -26.15 6.96 3.02
C LEU A 273 -25.48 6.66 1.68
N ILE A 274 -25.84 7.38 0.63
CA ILE A 274 -25.30 7.18 -0.71
C ILE A 274 -23.78 7.50 -0.75
N ARG A 275 -23.37 8.62 -0.16
CA ARG A 275 -21.95 9.02 -0.13
C ARG A 275 -21.09 8.02 0.63
N GLN A 276 -21.51 7.61 1.83
CA GLN A 276 -20.71 6.74 2.68
C GLN A 276 -20.68 5.28 2.21
N THR A 277 -21.69 4.82 1.48
CA THR A 277 -21.78 3.43 1.01
C THR A 277 -21.41 3.28 -0.47
N ALA A 278 -22.32 3.61 -1.39
CA ALA A 278 -22.02 3.54 -2.82
C ALA A 278 -20.81 4.39 -3.22
N GLY A 279 -20.66 5.59 -2.63
CA GLY A 279 -19.49 6.45 -2.86
C GLY A 279 -18.17 5.77 -2.51
N THR A 280 -18.10 5.10 -1.36
CA THR A 280 -16.92 4.30 -0.95
C THR A 280 -16.66 3.14 -1.91
N ALA A 281 -17.71 2.40 -2.31
CA ALA A 281 -17.56 1.29 -3.25
C ALA A 281 -17.01 1.75 -4.61
N PHE A 282 -17.58 2.81 -5.18
CA PHE A 282 -17.14 3.36 -6.47
C PHE A 282 -15.74 3.98 -6.38
N ASP A 283 -15.38 4.60 -5.24
CA ASP A 283 -14.01 5.08 -5.00
C ASP A 283 -13.00 3.92 -5.00
N MET A 284 -13.34 2.79 -4.37
CA MET A 284 -12.48 1.60 -4.39
C MET A 284 -12.38 1.00 -5.79
N TRP A 285 -13.45 0.96 -6.57
CA TRP A 285 -13.46 0.40 -7.92
C TRP A 285 -12.66 1.25 -8.91
N GLN A 286 -12.81 2.58 -8.89
CA GLN A 286 -12.01 3.44 -9.77
C GLN A 286 -10.52 3.35 -9.43
N LYS A 287 -10.16 3.29 -8.13
CA LYS A 287 -8.78 3.09 -7.71
C LYS A 287 -8.24 1.73 -8.13
N PHE A 288 -9.04 0.67 -8.06
CA PHE A 288 -8.68 -0.65 -8.54
C PHE A 288 -8.44 -0.67 -10.06
N ALA A 289 -9.35 -0.08 -10.84
CA ALA A 289 -9.17 0.03 -12.29
C ALA A 289 -7.86 0.75 -12.65
N PHE A 290 -7.62 1.93 -12.06
CA PHE A 290 -6.38 2.67 -12.33
C PHE A 290 -5.12 1.95 -11.83
N THR A 291 -5.22 1.20 -10.72
CA THR A 291 -4.13 0.35 -10.24
C THR A 291 -3.72 -0.67 -11.32
N PHE A 292 -4.69 -1.31 -11.98
CA PHE A 292 -4.40 -2.26 -13.05
C PHE A 292 -3.89 -1.57 -14.33
N VAL A 293 -4.30 -0.34 -14.62
CA VAL A 293 -3.66 0.49 -15.66
C VAL A 293 -2.17 0.66 -15.37
N LEU A 294 -1.81 1.05 -14.13
CA LEU A 294 -0.41 1.24 -13.74
C LEU A 294 0.39 -0.07 -13.76
N VAL A 295 -0.15 -1.14 -13.17
CA VAL A 295 0.53 -2.45 -13.12
C VAL A 295 0.74 -3.01 -14.51
N ALA A 296 -0.32 -3.05 -15.35
CA ALA A 296 -0.24 -3.59 -16.69
C ALA A 296 0.71 -2.78 -17.58
N SER A 297 0.62 -1.44 -17.53
CA SER A 297 1.55 -0.55 -18.25
C SER A 297 2.99 -0.80 -17.82
N PHE A 298 3.25 -0.88 -16.50
CA PHE A 298 4.60 -1.13 -15.98
C PHE A 298 5.15 -2.47 -16.44
N VAL A 299 4.34 -3.54 -16.37
CA VAL A 299 4.75 -4.90 -16.79
C VAL A 299 5.04 -4.95 -18.28
N LEU A 300 4.19 -4.33 -19.12
CA LEU A 300 4.38 -4.29 -20.58
C LEU A 300 5.59 -3.44 -20.98
N LEU A 301 5.76 -2.27 -20.37
CA LEU A 301 6.91 -1.40 -20.60
C LEU A 301 8.22 -2.05 -20.14
N TYR A 302 8.19 -2.81 -19.03
CA TYR A 302 9.37 -3.50 -18.51
C TYR A 302 9.94 -4.56 -19.46
N GLN A 303 9.18 -5.01 -20.45
CA GLN A 303 9.65 -5.89 -21.54
C GLN A 303 10.55 -5.14 -22.54
N ARG A 304 10.57 -3.80 -22.52
CA ARG A 304 11.41 -2.96 -23.36
C ARG A 304 12.70 -2.62 -22.63
N ASN A 305 13.87 -2.91 -23.23
CA ASN A 305 15.18 -2.70 -22.60
C ASN A 305 15.37 -1.26 -22.12
N ARG A 306 15.02 -0.27 -22.95
CA ARG A 306 15.13 1.17 -22.57
C ARG A 306 14.40 1.51 -21.27
N PHE A 307 13.17 1.01 -21.11
CA PHE A 307 12.39 1.24 -19.89
C PHE A 307 12.96 0.44 -18.71
N LYS A 308 13.35 -0.82 -18.94
CA LYS A 308 14.00 -1.67 -17.93
C LYS A 308 15.26 -1.02 -17.37
N ASP A 309 16.07 -0.39 -18.22
CA ASP A 309 17.29 0.33 -17.81
C ASP A 309 16.95 1.61 -17.04
N PHE A 310 15.97 2.39 -17.52
CA PHE A 310 15.49 3.60 -16.86
C PHE A 310 15.00 3.34 -15.43
N VAL A 311 14.21 2.29 -15.23
CA VAL A 311 13.67 1.92 -13.90
C VAL A 311 14.59 0.95 -13.13
N SER A 312 15.80 0.70 -13.59
CA SER A 312 16.73 -0.28 -12.99
C SER A 312 16.98 -0.04 -11.49
N ASN A 313 17.02 1.21 -11.10
CA ASN A 313 17.22 1.63 -9.71
C ASN A 313 16.07 1.22 -8.78
N LEU A 314 14.84 1.17 -9.28
CA LEU A 314 13.68 0.75 -8.52
C LEU A 314 13.79 -0.72 -8.05
N ARG A 315 14.55 -1.56 -8.75
CA ARG A 315 14.81 -2.94 -8.30
C ARG A 315 15.55 -2.99 -6.98
N TYR A 316 16.57 -2.14 -6.80
CA TYR A 316 17.31 -2.06 -5.54
C TYR A 316 16.42 -1.52 -4.43
N TYR A 317 15.64 -0.48 -4.73
CA TYR A 317 14.72 0.13 -3.81
C TYR A 317 13.60 -0.84 -3.36
N GLY A 318 13.02 -1.61 -4.29
CA GLY A 318 11.99 -2.60 -3.99
C GLY A 318 12.50 -3.84 -3.24
N LYS A 319 13.81 -4.18 -3.37
CA LYS A 319 14.44 -5.22 -2.55
C LYS A 319 14.54 -4.87 -1.07
N MET A 320 14.52 -3.57 -0.76
CA MET A 320 14.62 -3.02 0.59
C MET A 320 13.34 -2.27 0.97
N SER A 321 12.17 -2.75 0.50
CA SER A 321 10.89 -2.05 0.63
C SER A 321 10.46 -1.80 2.07
N LEU A 322 10.69 -2.73 3.01
CA LEU A 322 10.37 -2.56 4.43
C LEU A 322 11.32 -1.54 5.08
N THR A 323 12.62 -1.66 4.80
CA THR A 323 13.62 -0.71 5.27
C THR A 323 13.29 0.70 4.79
N ASN A 324 13.03 0.88 3.48
CA ASN A 324 12.71 2.18 2.92
C ASN A 324 11.40 2.73 3.47
N TYR A 325 10.37 1.89 3.64
CA TYR A 325 9.08 2.30 4.20
C TYR A 325 9.19 2.82 5.64
N ILE A 326 9.95 2.17 6.50
CA ILE A 326 10.13 2.62 7.90
C ILE A 326 11.09 3.81 7.98
N THR A 327 12.18 3.80 7.22
CA THR A 327 13.14 4.93 7.26
C THR A 327 12.56 6.21 6.68
N GLN A 328 11.63 6.15 5.71
CA GLN A 328 10.92 7.35 5.24
C GLN A 328 10.06 7.98 6.35
N SER A 329 9.38 7.15 7.18
CA SER A 329 8.57 7.64 8.29
C SER A 329 9.44 8.31 9.36
N ILE A 330 10.58 7.70 9.70
CA ILE A 330 11.55 8.29 10.64
C ILE A 330 12.11 9.60 10.09
N ALA A 331 12.53 9.61 8.81
CA ALA A 331 13.06 10.82 8.17
C ALA A 331 12.00 11.93 8.08
N GLY A 332 10.77 11.58 7.70
CA GLY A 332 9.65 12.50 7.68
C GLY A 332 9.37 13.12 9.06
N ALA A 333 9.35 12.29 10.11
CA ALA A 333 9.16 12.79 11.46
C ALA A 333 10.26 13.80 11.89
N ILE A 334 11.52 13.50 11.57
CA ILE A 334 12.65 14.40 11.89
C ILE A 334 12.57 15.70 11.07
N ILE A 335 12.16 15.63 9.79
CA ILE A 335 12.14 16.79 8.91
C ILE A 335 10.97 17.73 9.26
N TYR A 336 9.78 17.19 9.52
CA TYR A 336 8.56 18.00 9.54
C TYR A 336 8.02 18.33 10.93
N PHE A 337 8.26 17.51 11.97
CA PHE A 337 7.62 17.70 13.26
C PHE A 337 8.44 18.55 14.25
N PRO A 338 7.78 19.13 15.29
CA PRO A 338 8.40 20.12 16.20
C PRO A 338 9.63 19.63 16.97
N PHE A 339 9.74 18.33 17.23
CA PHE A 339 10.92 17.75 17.89
C PHE A 339 12.13 17.55 16.96
N GLY A 340 11.98 17.82 15.67
CA GLY A 340 13.04 17.74 14.65
C GLY A 340 13.36 19.10 14.05
N LEU A 341 13.43 19.16 12.70
CA LEU A 341 13.72 20.40 11.97
C LEU A 341 12.50 21.33 11.84
N TYR A 342 11.31 20.82 12.09
CA TYR A 342 10.04 21.54 12.07
C TYR A 342 9.79 22.35 10.78
N LEU A 343 9.98 21.69 9.64
CA LEU A 343 9.77 22.35 8.34
C LEU A 343 8.30 22.44 7.89
N ALA A 344 7.36 21.73 8.55
CA ALA A 344 5.95 21.74 8.16
C ALA A 344 5.34 23.15 7.97
N PRO A 345 5.55 24.13 8.86
CA PRO A 345 5.00 25.49 8.70
C PRO A 345 5.48 26.23 7.45
N TYR A 346 6.60 25.80 6.86
CA TYR A 346 7.27 26.45 5.74
C TYR A 346 7.11 25.68 4.42
N CYS A 347 6.64 24.42 4.49
CA CYS A 347 6.53 23.53 3.33
C CYS A 347 5.08 23.46 2.83
N GLY A 348 4.79 24.11 1.68
CA GLY A 348 3.62 23.76 0.90
C GLY A 348 3.80 22.43 0.17
N TYR A 349 2.77 21.98 -0.54
CA TYR A 349 2.80 20.68 -1.25
C TYR A 349 3.96 20.54 -2.23
N THR A 350 4.29 21.61 -2.98
CA THR A 350 5.37 21.59 -3.98
C THR A 350 6.73 21.35 -3.33
N LEU A 351 7.06 22.11 -2.29
CA LEU A 351 8.35 21.96 -1.59
C LEU A 351 8.42 20.63 -0.87
N SER A 352 7.33 20.18 -0.26
CA SER A 352 7.28 18.89 0.42
C SER A 352 7.45 17.73 -0.56
N LEU A 353 6.83 17.80 -1.75
CA LEU A 353 7.05 16.80 -2.81
C LEU A 353 8.51 16.76 -3.27
N PHE A 354 9.15 17.94 -3.42
CA PHE A 354 10.56 18.03 -3.78
C PHE A 354 11.45 17.38 -2.70
N ILE A 355 11.21 17.66 -1.41
CA ILE A 355 11.92 17.01 -0.29
C ILE A 355 11.72 15.49 -0.32
N GLY A 356 10.48 15.02 -0.57
CA GLY A 356 10.17 13.60 -0.72
C GLY A 356 10.95 12.96 -1.88
N PHE A 357 11.08 13.66 -3.00
CA PHE A 357 11.86 13.18 -4.15
C PHE A 357 13.36 13.12 -3.83
N VAL A 358 13.92 14.12 -3.15
CA VAL A 358 15.31 14.10 -2.70
C VAL A 358 15.54 12.94 -1.73
N LEU A 359 14.63 12.72 -0.76
CA LEU A 359 14.70 11.59 0.16
C LEU A 359 14.69 10.25 -0.58
N PHE A 360 13.83 10.10 -1.59
CA PHE A 360 13.82 8.92 -2.46
C PHE A 360 15.19 8.68 -3.12
N LEU A 361 15.80 9.73 -3.70
CA LEU A 361 17.11 9.60 -4.34
C LEU A 361 18.21 9.17 -3.33
N LEU A 362 18.20 9.73 -2.13
CA LEU A 362 19.13 9.34 -1.06
C LEU A 362 18.91 7.88 -0.64
N GLN A 363 17.69 7.45 -0.47
CA GLN A 363 17.36 6.06 -0.16
C GLN A 363 17.78 5.11 -1.29
N VAL A 364 17.62 5.49 -2.56
CA VAL A 364 18.10 4.70 -3.71
C VAL A 364 19.61 4.53 -3.66
N GLN A 365 20.37 5.60 -3.38
CA GLN A 365 21.84 5.50 -3.26
C GLN A 365 22.25 4.60 -2.09
N PHE A 366 21.58 4.74 -0.94
CA PHE A 366 21.79 3.84 0.18
C PHE A 366 21.50 2.38 -0.19
N CYS A 367 20.40 2.09 -0.88
CA CYS A 367 20.05 0.74 -1.32
C CYS A 367 21.12 0.15 -2.25
N LYS A 368 21.63 0.93 -3.20
CA LYS A 368 22.71 0.50 -4.09
C LYS A 368 23.99 0.18 -3.33
N TRP A 369 24.38 1.05 -2.42
CA TRP A 369 25.57 0.87 -1.60
C TRP A 369 25.44 -0.37 -0.71
N TRP A 370 24.33 -0.50 0.03
CA TRP A 370 24.08 -1.61 0.94
C TRP A 370 24.07 -2.98 0.24
N LEU A 371 23.37 -3.05 -0.89
CA LEU A 371 23.19 -4.31 -1.63
C LEU A 371 24.46 -4.77 -2.39
N LYS A 372 25.55 -4.00 -2.41
CA LYS A 372 26.85 -4.48 -2.86
C LYS A 372 27.42 -5.55 -1.93
N GLY A 373 27.22 -5.41 -0.62
CA GLY A 373 27.72 -6.35 0.40
C GLY A 373 26.66 -7.27 1.00
N HIS A 374 25.37 -7.01 0.76
CA HIS A 374 24.27 -7.71 1.43
C HIS A 374 23.21 -8.20 0.43
N LYS A 375 22.59 -9.35 0.71
CA LYS A 375 21.56 -9.94 -0.17
C LYS A 375 20.18 -9.26 -0.06
N GLN A 376 19.90 -8.57 1.03
CA GLN A 376 18.62 -7.92 1.37
C GLN A 376 18.85 -6.75 2.33
N GLY A 377 17.83 -5.90 2.51
CA GLY A 377 17.92 -4.75 3.42
C GLY A 377 18.07 -5.13 4.88
N PRO A 378 18.45 -4.18 5.75
CA PRO A 378 18.64 -4.42 7.20
C PRO A 378 17.40 -5.00 7.86
N LEU A 379 16.24 -4.34 7.71
CA LEU A 379 14.98 -4.79 8.35
C LEU A 379 14.43 -6.06 7.70
N GLU A 380 14.57 -6.22 6.39
CA GLU A 380 14.26 -7.48 5.71
C GLU A 380 15.11 -8.64 6.23
N SER A 381 16.38 -8.38 6.53
CA SER A 381 17.30 -9.38 7.09
C SER A 381 16.86 -9.81 8.50
N ILE A 382 16.53 -8.85 9.37
CA ILE A 382 16.00 -9.09 10.70
C ILE A 382 14.70 -9.90 10.60
N TRP A 383 13.74 -9.44 9.78
CA TRP A 383 12.48 -10.12 9.57
C TRP A 383 12.66 -11.55 9.05
N HIS A 384 13.55 -11.74 8.08
CA HIS A 384 13.89 -13.06 7.57
C HIS A 384 14.52 -13.94 8.65
N LYS A 385 15.52 -13.45 9.38
CA LYS A 385 16.20 -14.20 10.46
C LYS A 385 15.22 -14.63 11.54
N TRP A 386 14.35 -13.74 12.00
CA TRP A 386 13.35 -14.04 13.04
C TRP A 386 12.23 -14.96 12.53
N THR A 387 11.86 -14.86 11.26
CA THR A 387 10.92 -15.80 10.65
C THR A 387 11.42 -17.25 10.75
N TRP A 388 12.72 -17.46 10.60
CA TRP A 388 13.32 -18.80 10.59
C TRP A 388 13.99 -19.19 11.91
N MET A 389 13.92 -18.35 12.94
CA MET A 389 14.36 -18.69 14.29
C MET A 389 13.55 -19.88 14.79
N CYS A 390 14.18 -20.84 15.47
CA CYS A 390 13.57 -22.10 15.92
C CYS A 390 13.09 -23.04 14.79
N SER A 391 13.48 -22.83 13.56
CA SER A 391 13.31 -23.83 12.51
C SER A 391 14.40 -24.89 12.68
N LYS A 392 14.05 -26.10 13.11
CA LYS A 392 15.01 -27.22 13.00
C LYS A 392 15.49 -27.29 11.54
N LYS A 393 16.80 -27.28 11.35
CA LYS A 393 17.47 -27.41 10.05
C LYS A 393 17.00 -28.61 9.27
#